data_f599f5e4e26eda1217146a129fa186ec
#
_entry.id   f599f5e4e26eda1217146a129fa186ec
#
_cell.length_a   1.000
_cell.length_b   1.000
_cell.length_c   1.000
_cell.angle_alpha   90.00
_cell.angle_beta   90.00
_cell.angle_gamma   90.00
#
_symmetry.space_group_name_H-M   'P 1'
#
loop_
_entity.id
_entity.type
_entity.pdbx_description
1 polymer ?
#
loop_
_entity_poly.entity_id
_entity_poly.type
_entity_poly.pdbx_seq_one_letter_code
_entity_poly.pdbx_strand_id
1 'polypeptide(L)'
;MTKTIALLGATGSIGRQTLEVARELGISVAALTAHRQVDLLEQQARQFMPRLAVLYDPDAARELEGRLRGTGIEVLAGEEGLLAAASLDEADTVVTAVMGSVGLRPTLAAIERGKRIALANKETLVCAGELVMDAAEKYGAEIVPVDSEHSAVFQCLQGCRDRREVRRILLTCSGGPFYGKTFGELEDMTAADALRHPNWHMGPKITVDSATLMNKGLEIIEAMRLYRLPVEQVQAVIHRQSIVHSLVEFRDGALLAQLGTPDMKLPIRYAMTYPHRAESPDAPLDLLTCGALTFDRPDEEAFPCLRLAREAAAVGGTACAILNGANEAAVGLFLQGKLGFNDIPRRVERALERMEVQYQPSLADILEADRAARRAVL
;
A
#
# COMPACT_ATOMS: atom_id res chain seq x y z
N MET A 1 16.10 -7.76 -13.66
CA MET A 1 16.59 -7.18 -12.40
C MET A 1 16.63 -5.68 -12.56
N THR A 2 16.06 -4.93 -11.62
CA THR A 2 16.03 -3.46 -11.63
C THR A 2 17.43 -2.87 -11.65
N LYS A 3 17.68 -1.90 -12.51
CA LYS A 3 18.95 -1.16 -12.59
C LYS A 3 18.79 0.28 -12.13
N THR A 4 17.64 0.87 -12.45
CA THR A 4 17.36 2.28 -12.17
C THR A 4 15.90 2.44 -11.77
N ILE A 5 15.66 3.16 -10.67
CA ILE A 5 14.31 3.42 -10.18
C ILE A 5 13.89 4.88 -10.30
N ALA A 6 12.59 5.10 -10.48
CA ALA A 6 11.91 6.33 -10.09
C ALA A 6 11.13 6.05 -8.80
N LEU A 7 11.37 6.82 -7.75
CA LEU A 7 10.76 6.63 -6.44
C LEU A 7 9.72 7.71 -6.15
N LEU A 8 8.46 7.30 -6.13
CA LEU A 8 7.35 8.16 -5.77
C LEU A 8 7.11 8.07 -4.27
N GLY A 9 7.35 9.16 -3.53
CA GLY A 9 7.18 9.20 -2.07
C GLY A 9 8.47 8.90 -1.28
N ALA A 10 9.60 9.45 -1.69
CA ALA A 10 10.93 9.19 -1.15
C ALA A 10 11.09 9.50 0.35
N THR A 11 10.34 10.47 0.88
CA THR A 11 10.47 10.92 2.29
C THR A 11 9.62 10.11 3.27
N GLY A 12 8.71 9.25 2.78
CA GLY A 12 7.90 8.35 3.58
C GLY A 12 8.69 7.17 4.17
N SER A 13 8.05 6.37 5.03
CA SER A 13 8.68 5.19 5.63
C SER A 13 9.18 4.19 4.58
N ILE A 14 8.33 3.82 3.62
CA ILE A 14 8.69 2.91 2.53
C ILE A 14 9.75 3.52 1.62
N GLY A 15 9.60 4.83 1.28
CA GLY A 15 10.57 5.52 0.42
C GLY A 15 11.98 5.52 1.00
N ARG A 16 12.13 5.80 2.29
CA ARG A 16 13.45 5.77 2.97
C ARG A 16 14.06 4.37 2.96
N GLN A 17 13.29 3.34 3.29
CA GLN A 17 13.76 1.96 3.24
C GLN A 17 14.08 1.51 1.80
N THR A 18 13.32 1.99 0.80
CA THR A 18 13.64 1.76 -0.62
C THR A 18 15.01 2.35 -0.99
N LEU A 19 15.34 3.55 -0.53
CA LEU A 19 16.64 4.17 -0.77
C LEU A 19 17.80 3.43 -0.04
N GLU A 20 17.56 2.92 1.15
CA GLU A 20 18.53 2.05 1.84
C GLU A 20 18.81 0.79 1.03
N VAL A 21 17.76 0.09 0.61
CA VAL A 21 17.88 -1.13 -0.23
C VAL A 21 18.50 -0.82 -1.58
N ALA A 22 18.15 0.29 -2.23
CA ALA A 22 18.75 0.70 -3.51
C ALA A 22 20.26 0.93 -3.38
N ARG A 23 20.71 1.57 -2.30
CA ARG A 23 22.13 1.76 -1.99
C ARG A 23 22.86 0.43 -1.78
N GLU A 24 22.28 -0.48 -1.00
CA GLU A 24 22.85 -1.80 -0.73
C GLU A 24 23.00 -2.64 -2.00
N LEU A 25 22.04 -2.53 -2.92
CA LEU A 25 22.03 -3.26 -4.19
C LEU A 25 22.78 -2.56 -5.34
N GLY A 26 23.27 -1.33 -5.13
CA GLY A 26 23.89 -0.54 -6.18
C GLY A 26 22.91 -0.10 -7.29
N ILE A 27 21.62 0.05 -6.96
CA ILE A 27 20.57 0.48 -7.89
C ILE A 27 20.60 2.01 -8.00
N SER A 28 20.60 2.53 -9.22
CA SER A 28 20.55 3.97 -9.49
C SER A 28 19.15 4.54 -9.24
N VAL A 29 19.10 5.81 -8.86
CA VAL A 29 17.83 6.53 -8.64
C VAL A 29 17.75 7.66 -9.68
N ALA A 30 16.82 7.57 -10.62
CA ALA A 30 16.63 8.57 -11.67
C ALA A 30 15.69 9.70 -11.26
N ALA A 31 14.70 9.39 -10.39
CA ALA A 31 13.78 10.40 -9.88
C ALA A 31 13.44 10.17 -8.41
N LEU A 32 13.28 11.25 -7.67
CA LEU A 32 12.79 11.29 -6.28
C LEU A 32 11.61 12.23 -6.18
N THR A 33 10.52 11.78 -5.54
CA THR A 33 9.39 12.67 -5.30
C THR A 33 8.97 12.69 -3.83
N ALA A 34 8.42 13.81 -3.37
CA ALA A 34 7.82 13.95 -2.05
C ALA A 34 6.67 14.96 -2.06
N HIS A 35 5.93 15.09 -0.95
CA HIS A 35 4.84 16.06 -0.86
C HIS A 35 5.39 17.48 -0.66
N ARG A 36 6.03 17.75 0.50
CA ARG A 36 6.53 19.10 0.87
C ARG A 36 7.78 19.10 1.77
N GLN A 37 8.39 17.96 2.01
CA GLN A 37 9.56 17.85 2.90
C GLN A 37 10.84 18.23 2.15
N VAL A 38 11.15 19.53 2.11
CA VAL A 38 12.30 20.09 1.37
C VAL A 38 13.62 19.54 1.91
N ASP A 39 13.85 19.65 3.23
CA ASP A 39 15.15 19.31 3.84
C ASP A 39 15.55 17.84 3.59
N LEU A 40 14.60 16.92 3.79
CA LEU A 40 14.87 15.51 3.60
C LEU A 40 15.05 15.15 2.12
N LEU A 41 14.23 15.74 1.24
CA LEU A 41 14.36 15.49 -0.19
C LEU A 41 15.64 16.09 -0.77
N GLU A 42 16.09 17.26 -0.30
CA GLU A 42 17.40 17.82 -0.65
C GLU A 42 18.53 16.88 -0.25
N GLN A 43 18.53 16.38 0.99
CA GLN A 43 19.53 15.43 1.46
C GLN A 43 19.57 14.17 0.58
N GLN A 44 18.42 13.59 0.28
CA GLN A 44 18.30 12.42 -0.60
C GLN A 44 18.76 12.74 -2.02
N ALA A 45 18.39 13.88 -2.58
CA ALA A 45 18.78 14.30 -3.91
C ALA A 45 20.31 14.50 -4.03
N ARG A 46 20.95 15.10 -3.04
CA ARG A 46 22.41 15.24 -3.02
C ARG A 46 23.14 13.91 -2.84
N GLN A 47 22.53 12.94 -2.14
CA GLN A 47 23.11 11.62 -1.94
C GLN A 47 23.01 10.74 -3.18
N PHE A 48 21.85 10.73 -3.84
CA PHE A 48 21.57 9.82 -4.96
C PHE A 48 21.76 10.47 -6.33
N MET A 49 21.90 11.80 -6.40
CA MET A 49 22.09 12.57 -7.62
C MET A 49 21.10 12.18 -8.73
N PRO A 50 19.77 12.19 -8.47
CA PRO A 50 18.80 11.85 -9.49
C PRO A 50 18.81 12.89 -10.61
N ARG A 51 18.29 12.53 -11.79
CA ARG A 51 18.00 13.49 -12.85
C ARG A 51 16.90 14.46 -12.43
N LEU A 52 15.87 13.96 -11.73
CA LEU A 52 14.66 14.70 -11.41
C LEU A 52 14.29 14.60 -9.92
N ALA A 53 14.04 15.73 -9.28
CA ALA A 53 13.43 15.84 -7.97
C ALA A 53 12.07 16.54 -8.05
N VAL A 54 11.05 16.04 -7.37
CA VAL A 54 9.69 16.59 -7.44
C VAL A 54 9.13 16.82 -6.05
N LEU A 55 8.60 18.01 -5.82
CA LEU A 55 7.72 18.26 -4.67
C LEU A 55 6.30 18.57 -5.15
N TYR A 56 5.32 17.88 -4.55
CA TYR A 56 3.92 18.09 -4.93
C TYR A 56 3.43 19.52 -4.58
N ASP A 57 3.93 20.07 -3.49
CA ASP A 57 3.69 21.46 -3.08
C ASP A 57 4.55 22.41 -3.94
N PRO A 58 3.93 23.37 -4.67
CA PRO A 58 4.68 24.26 -5.56
C PRO A 58 5.61 25.26 -4.84
N ASP A 59 5.28 25.65 -3.61
CA ASP A 59 6.13 26.58 -2.84
C ASP A 59 7.38 25.86 -2.35
N ALA A 60 7.22 24.64 -1.83
CA ALA A 60 8.31 23.77 -1.44
C ALA A 60 9.21 23.40 -2.65
N ALA A 61 8.62 23.20 -3.83
CA ALA A 61 9.40 22.92 -5.04
C ALA A 61 10.29 24.10 -5.45
N ARG A 62 9.79 25.34 -5.39
CA ARG A 62 10.59 26.55 -5.65
C ARG A 62 11.74 26.71 -4.66
N GLU A 63 11.51 26.38 -3.39
CA GLU A 63 12.56 26.38 -2.37
C GLU A 63 13.63 25.34 -2.68
N LEU A 64 13.22 24.10 -3.02
CA LEU A 64 14.15 23.02 -3.39
C LEU A 64 14.97 23.35 -4.63
N GLU A 65 14.35 23.95 -5.64
CA GLU A 65 15.04 24.39 -6.87
C GLU A 65 16.18 25.40 -6.56
N GLY A 66 15.89 26.38 -5.67
CA GLY A 66 16.90 27.32 -5.18
C GLY A 66 18.08 26.62 -4.50
N ARG A 67 17.79 25.62 -3.66
CA ARG A 67 18.78 24.87 -2.88
C ARG A 67 19.61 23.90 -3.74
N LEU A 68 19.05 23.32 -4.78
CA LEU A 68 19.73 22.39 -5.70
C LEU A 68 20.39 23.10 -6.90
N ARG A 69 20.41 24.44 -6.95
CA ARG A 69 21.05 25.21 -8.03
C ARG A 69 22.52 24.81 -8.19
N GLY A 70 22.91 24.51 -9.43
CA GLY A 70 24.28 24.11 -9.77
C GLY A 70 24.59 22.63 -9.58
N THR A 71 23.64 21.80 -9.12
CA THR A 71 23.83 20.34 -9.00
C THR A 71 23.56 19.59 -10.29
N GLY A 72 22.86 20.18 -11.25
CA GLY A 72 22.38 19.51 -12.47
C GLY A 72 21.07 18.73 -12.28
N ILE A 73 20.50 18.73 -11.07
CA ILE A 73 19.21 18.08 -10.78
C ILE A 73 18.08 19.01 -11.20
N GLU A 74 17.18 18.52 -12.07
CA GLU A 74 15.96 19.23 -12.44
C GLU A 74 14.93 19.16 -11.31
N VAL A 75 14.22 20.26 -11.04
CA VAL A 75 13.17 20.30 -10.03
C VAL A 75 11.83 20.62 -10.68
N LEU A 76 10.82 19.77 -10.46
CA LEU A 76 9.45 19.97 -10.92
C LEU A 76 8.46 20.01 -9.73
N ALA A 77 7.24 20.47 -10.00
CA ALA A 77 6.19 20.62 -9.00
C ALA A 77 4.90 19.88 -9.40
N GLY A 78 4.08 19.56 -8.39
CA GLY A 78 2.70 19.12 -8.56
C GLY A 78 2.51 17.78 -9.27
N GLU A 79 1.30 17.60 -9.79
CA GLU A 79 0.91 16.35 -10.47
C GLU A 79 1.72 16.12 -11.77
N GLU A 80 1.97 17.17 -12.54
CA GLU A 80 2.77 17.08 -13.76
C GLU A 80 4.19 16.60 -13.48
N GLY A 81 4.80 17.06 -12.37
CA GLY A 81 6.09 16.57 -11.91
C GLY A 81 6.05 15.08 -11.53
N LEU A 82 4.99 14.63 -10.85
CA LEU A 82 4.83 13.20 -10.53
C LEU A 82 4.68 12.34 -11.79
N LEU A 83 3.91 12.80 -12.77
CA LEU A 83 3.75 12.12 -14.06
C LEU A 83 5.08 12.05 -14.82
N ALA A 84 5.85 13.14 -14.85
CA ALA A 84 7.16 13.18 -15.46
C ALA A 84 8.12 12.18 -14.79
N ALA A 85 8.16 12.15 -13.45
CA ALA A 85 8.99 11.20 -12.71
C ALA A 85 8.62 9.74 -12.98
N ALA A 86 7.33 9.42 -13.02
CA ALA A 86 6.83 8.07 -13.29
C ALA A 86 7.12 7.62 -14.75
N SER A 87 7.13 8.57 -15.68
CA SER A 87 7.33 8.30 -17.11
C SER A 87 8.79 8.40 -17.58
N LEU A 88 9.73 8.72 -16.68
CA LEU A 88 11.14 8.99 -17.01
C LEU A 88 11.80 7.77 -17.66
N ASP A 89 12.29 7.90 -18.90
CA ASP A 89 12.76 6.77 -19.71
C ASP A 89 13.95 6.02 -19.08
N GLU A 90 14.78 6.71 -18.30
CA GLU A 90 15.94 6.13 -17.63
C GLU A 90 15.58 5.15 -16.49
N ALA A 91 14.36 5.24 -15.94
CA ALA A 91 13.90 4.32 -14.92
C ALA A 91 13.23 3.08 -15.54
N ASP A 92 13.75 1.90 -15.27
CA ASP A 92 13.13 0.64 -15.66
C ASP A 92 12.03 0.19 -14.68
N THR A 93 12.08 0.69 -13.46
CA THR A 93 11.13 0.36 -12.38
C THR A 93 10.64 1.63 -11.68
N VAL A 94 9.34 1.70 -11.44
CA VAL A 94 8.72 2.76 -10.62
C VAL A 94 8.29 2.18 -9.28
N VAL A 95 8.82 2.72 -8.20
CA VAL A 95 8.41 2.37 -6.84
C VAL A 95 7.33 3.36 -6.39
N THR A 96 6.11 2.88 -6.18
CA THR A 96 4.97 3.73 -5.82
C THR A 96 4.74 3.70 -4.31
N ALA A 97 5.40 4.60 -3.58
CA ALA A 97 5.35 4.70 -2.11
C ALA A 97 4.62 5.98 -1.63
N VAL A 98 3.76 6.56 -2.45
CA VAL A 98 2.86 7.65 -2.08
C VAL A 98 1.61 7.10 -1.39
N MET A 99 0.89 7.92 -0.64
CA MET A 99 -0.34 7.54 0.05
C MET A 99 -1.58 8.01 -0.71
N GLY A 100 -2.66 7.23 -0.61
CA GLY A 100 -3.97 7.58 -1.16
C GLY A 100 -4.06 7.53 -2.68
N SER A 101 -5.15 8.07 -3.23
CA SER A 101 -5.46 8.04 -4.66
C SER A 101 -4.52 8.88 -5.56
N VAL A 102 -3.66 9.70 -4.97
CA VAL A 102 -2.67 10.54 -5.70
C VAL A 102 -1.67 9.71 -6.50
N GLY A 103 -1.41 8.46 -6.06
CA GLY A 103 -0.51 7.53 -6.75
C GLY A 103 -1.10 6.92 -8.02
N LEU A 104 -2.41 7.00 -8.24
CA LEU A 104 -3.11 6.27 -9.29
C LEU A 104 -2.70 6.72 -10.71
N ARG A 105 -2.74 8.03 -10.99
CA ARG A 105 -2.36 8.57 -12.30
C ARG A 105 -0.88 8.32 -12.66
N PRO A 106 0.09 8.61 -11.76
CA PRO A 106 1.48 8.31 -12.06
C PRO A 106 1.76 6.82 -12.23
N THR A 107 1.06 5.93 -11.48
CA THR A 107 1.19 4.49 -11.68
C THR A 107 0.70 4.06 -13.06
N LEU A 108 -0.46 4.56 -13.53
CA LEU A 108 -0.96 4.28 -14.87
C LEU A 108 -0.02 4.81 -15.95
N ALA A 109 0.53 6.03 -15.79
CA ALA A 109 1.51 6.60 -16.72
C ALA A 109 2.78 5.75 -16.83
N ALA A 110 3.25 5.16 -15.74
CA ALA A 110 4.37 4.23 -15.74
C ALA A 110 4.03 2.90 -16.43
N ILE A 111 2.82 2.37 -16.17
CA ILE A 111 2.30 1.16 -16.81
C ILE A 111 2.21 1.33 -18.33
N GLU A 112 1.70 2.47 -18.82
CA GLU A 112 1.59 2.79 -20.25
C GLU A 112 2.96 2.82 -20.96
N ARG A 113 4.04 3.00 -20.21
CA ARG A 113 5.43 2.89 -20.70
C ARG A 113 6.02 1.48 -20.57
N GLY A 114 5.22 0.48 -20.17
CA GLY A 114 5.66 -0.90 -19.99
C GLY A 114 6.66 -1.09 -18.85
N LYS A 115 6.72 -0.16 -17.88
CA LYS A 115 7.67 -0.23 -16.76
C LYS A 115 7.22 -1.25 -15.72
N ARG A 116 8.21 -1.81 -14.99
CA ARG A 116 7.90 -2.56 -13.78
C ARG A 116 7.41 -1.61 -12.70
N ILE A 117 6.36 -2.03 -11.98
CA ILE A 117 5.79 -1.30 -10.84
C ILE A 117 6.10 -2.08 -9.57
N ALA A 118 6.95 -1.55 -8.70
CA ALA A 118 7.09 -2.01 -7.33
C ALA A 118 6.01 -1.31 -6.48
N LEU A 119 4.87 -1.97 -6.33
CA LEU A 119 3.64 -1.36 -5.82
C LEU A 119 3.58 -1.41 -4.29
N ALA A 120 3.73 -0.26 -3.64
CA ALA A 120 3.51 -0.08 -2.20
C ALA A 120 2.25 0.73 -1.88
N ASN A 121 1.68 1.44 -2.86
CA ASN A 121 0.44 2.19 -2.74
C ASN A 121 -0.77 1.28 -3.00
N LYS A 122 -1.29 0.66 -1.95
CA LYS A 122 -2.43 -0.27 -2.05
C LYS A 122 -3.70 0.39 -2.57
N GLU A 123 -3.89 1.69 -2.28
CA GLU A 123 -5.06 2.45 -2.70
C GLU A 123 -5.21 2.49 -4.22
N THR A 124 -4.11 2.35 -4.96
CA THR A 124 -4.13 2.23 -6.43
C THR A 124 -4.97 1.03 -6.89
N LEU A 125 -4.76 -0.15 -6.29
CA LEU A 125 -5.55 -1.35 -6.63
C LEU A 125 -6.91 -1.38 -5.92
N VAL A 126 -7.03 -0.80 -4.75
CA VAL A 126 -8.30 -0.66 -4.05
C VAL A 126 -9.29 0.17 -4.87
N CYS A 127 -8.87 1.35 -5.29
CA CYS A 127 -9.77 2.28 -5.99
C CYS A 127 -10.00 1.90 -7.47
N ALA A 128 -8.94 1.47 -8.18
CA ALA A 128 -8.95 1.31 -9.63
C ALA A 128 -8.32 0.00 -10.11
N GLY A 129 -8.37 -1.06 -9.29
CA GLY A 129 -7.63 -2.29 -9.56
C GLY A 129 -7.93 -2.94 -10.91
N GLU A 130 -9.17 -2.93 -11.39
CA GLU A 130 -9.52 -3.44 -12.71
C GLU A 130 -8.81 -2.65 -13.82
N LEU A 131 -8.93 -1.33 -13.82
CA LEU A 131 -8.26 -0.47 -14.80
C LEU A 131 -6.74 -0.63 -14.78
N VAL A 132 -6.16 -0.74 -13.59
CA VAL A 132 -4.70 -0.87 -13.41
C VAL A 132 -4.21 -2.23 -13.90
N MET A 133 -4.89 -3.31 -13.55
CA MET A 133 -4.50 -4.67 -13.98
C MET A 133 -4.70 -4.89 -15.47
N ASP A 134 -5.78 -4.35 -16.05
CA ASP A 134 -6.03 -4.42 -17.50
C ASP A 134 -5.02 -3.58 -18.29
N ALA A 135 -4.66 -2.40 -17.79
CA ALA A 135 -3.60 -1.59 -18.37
C ALA A 135 -2.24 -2.32 -18.28
N ALA A 136 -1.91 -2.93 -17.14
CA ALA A 136 -0.66 -3.69 -16.98
C ALA A 136 -0.56 -4.85 -17.99
N GLU A 137 -1.65 -5.60 -18.18
CA GLU A 137 -1.71 -6.67 -19.19
C GLU A 137 -1.56 -6.10 -20.61
N LYS A 138 -2.29 -5.04 -20.94
CA LYS A 138 -2.27 -4.40 -22.26
C LYS A 138 -0.89 -3.88 -22.65
N TYR A 139 -0.18 -3.26 -21.73
CA TYR A 139 1.13 -2.64 -21.98
C TYR A 139 2.33 -3.52 -21.60
N GLY A 140 2.07 -4.75 -21.11
CA GLY A 140 3.12 -5.68 -20.69
C GLY A 140 3.91 -5.22 -19.47
N ALA A 141 3.32 -4.38 -18.63
CA ALA A 141 3.93 -3.91 -17.39
C ALA A 141 3.80 -4.97 -16.29
N GLU A 142 4.88 -5.20 -15.55
CA GLU A 142 4.90 -6.15 -14.45
C GLU A 142 4.62 -5.45 -13.12
N ILE A 143 3.59 -5.87 -12.39
CA ILE A 143 3.30 -5.35 -11.05
C ILE A 143 3.85 -6.34 -10.02
N VAL A 144 4.79 -5.86 -9.21
CA VAL A 144 5.40 -6.64 -8.11
C VAL A 144 5.01 -5.97 -6.79
N PRO A 145 4.28 -6.67 -5.90
CA PRO A 145 3.82 -6.06 -4.66
C PRO A 145 4.95 -5.84 -3.65
N VAL A 146 4.91 -4.69 -2.98
CA VAL A 146 5.79 -4.31 -1.87
C VAL A 146 5.10 -4.48 -0.52
N ASP A 147 3.75 -4.38 -0.47
CA ASP A 147 3.02 -4.71 0.75
C ASP A 147 3.39 -6.13 1.21
N SER A 148 3.70 -6.31 2.51
CA SER A 148 4.32 -7.54 3.03
C SER A 148 3.47 -8.78 2.79
N GLU A 149 2.17 -8.68 2.99
CA GLU A 149 1.23 -9.77 2.81
C GLU A 149 1.07 -10.16 1.35
N HIS A 150 1.00 -9.17 0.47
CA HIS A 150 0.89 -9.40 -0.97
C HIS A 150 2.21 -9.94 -1.54
N SER A 151 3.34 -9.40 -1.10
CA SER A 151 4.66 -9.95 -1.45
C SER A 151 4.78 -11.42 -1.03
N ALA A 152 4.28 -11.78 0.15
CA ALA A 152 4.27 -13.17 0.63
C ALA A 152 3.44 -14.08 -0.28
N VAL A 153 2.21 -13.67 -0.62
CA VAL A 153 1.35 -14.40 -1.56
C VAL A 153 2.02 -14.52 -2.93
N PHE A 154 2.58 -13.41 -3.45
CA PHE A 154 3.30 -13.39 -4.72
C PHE A 154 4.44 -14.40 -4.73
N GLN A 155 5.21 -14.51 -3.64
CA GLN A 155 6.31 -15.48 -3.50
C GLN A 155 5.80 -16.92 -3.42
N CYS A 156 4.72 -17.18 -2.69
CA CYS A 156 4.11 -18.52 -2.60
C CYS A 156 3.55 -18.99 -3.96
N LEU A 157 3.16 -18.06 -4.82
CA LEU A 157 2.58 -18.37 -6.13
C LEU A 157 3.62 -18.52 -7.25
N GLN A 158 4.93 -18.39 -7.00
CA GLN A 158 5.96 -18.49 -8.05
C GLN A 158 5.98 -19.87 -8.74
N GLY A 159 5.63 -20.94 -8.02
CA GLY A 159 5.52 -22.28 -8.59
C GLY A 159 4.14 -22.64 -9.17
N CYS A 160 3.14 -21.79 -8.98
CA CYS A 160 1.77 -22.04 -9.40
C CYS A 160 1.58 -21.66 -10.88
N ARG A 161 1.34 -22.66 -11.73
CA ARG A 161 1.14 -22.46 -13.18
C ARG A 161 -0.29 -22.07 -13.54
N ASP A 162 -1.25 -22.49 -12.73
CA ASP A 162 -2.68 -22.26 -12.95
C ASP A 162 -3.34 -21.75 -11.68
N ARG A 163 -3.87 -20.52 -11.73
CA ARG A 163 -4.56 -19.90 -10.58
C ARG A 163 -5.78 -20.68 -10.11
N ARG A 164 -6.36 -21.53 -10.94
CA ARG A 164 -7.45 -22.45 -10.56
C ARG A 164 -7.03 -23.52 -9.54
N GLU A 165 -5.73 -23.74 -9.36
CA GLU A 165 -5.18 -24.60 -8.31
C GLU A 165 -5.28 -23.97 -6.91
N VAL A 166 -5.40 -22.63 -6.84
CA VAL A 166 -5.56 -21.90 -5.59
C VAL A 166 -6.97 -22.13 -5.06
N ARG A 167 -7.08 -22.61 -3.82
CA ARG A 167 -8.34 -22.73 -3.09
C ARG A 167 -8.70 -21.40 -2.43
N ARG A 168 -7.74 -20.79 -1.71
CA ARG A 168 -7.88 -19.47 -1.07
C ARG A 168 -6.52 -18.89 -0.68
N ILE A 169 -6.52 -17.60 -0.44
CA ILE A 169 -5.43 -16.87 0.18
C ILE A 169 -5.82 -16.57 1.63
N LEU A 170 -4.87 -16.72 2.56
CA LEU A 170 -5.01 -16.34 3.97
C LEU A 170 -4.05 -15.17 4.22
N LEU A 171 -4.61 -13.94 4.28
CA LEU A 171 -3.87 -12.73 4.61
C LEU A 171 -3.75 -12.62 6.12
N THR A 172 -2.53 -12.65 6.65
CA THR A 172 -2.31 -12.48 8.08
C THR A 172 -2.35 -11.02 8.49
N CYS A 173 -2.73 -10.74 9.73
CA CYS A 173 -2.63 -9.42 10.35
C CYS A 173 -2.36 -9.56 11.85
N SER A 174 -1.75 -8.52 12.45
CA SER A 174 -1.48 -8.50 13.90
C SER A 174 -2.76 -8.39 14.75
N GLY A 175 -3.88 -8.00 14.16
CA GLY A 175 -5.12 -7.63 14.86
C GLY A 175 -5.06 -6.24 15.49
N GLY A 176 -3.99 -5.48 15.27
CA GLY A 176 -3.84 -4.12 15.78
C GLY A 176 -3.68 -4.01 17.30
N PRO A 177 -3.68 -2.77 17.85
CA PRO A 177 -3.51 -2.52 19.28
C PRO A 177 -4.73 -2.94 20.12
N PHE A 178 -5.87 -3.08 19.51
CA PHE A 178 -7.14 -3.33 20.20
C PHE A 178 -7.65 -4.78 20.12
N TYR A 179 -6.81 -5.69 19.65
CA TYR A 179 -7.14 -7.11 19.59
C TYR A 179 -7.72 -7.63 20.91
N GLY A 180 -8.86 -8.32 20.82
CA GLY A 180 -9.56 -8.89 21.96
C GLY A 180 -10.54 -7.94 22.69
N LYS A 181 -10.66 -6.67 22.27
CA LYS A 181 -11.67 -5.74 22.77
C LYS A 181 -12.99 -5.90 22.03
N THR A 182 -14.08 -5.70 22.72
CA THR A 182 -15.44 -5.61 22.16
C THR A 182 -15.68 -4.22 21.56
N PHE A 183 -16.68 -4.08 20.69
CA PHE A 183 -17.05 -2.79 20.08
C PHE A 183 -17.38 -1.72 21.14
N GLY A 184 -18.05 -2.11 22.26
CA GLY A 184 -18.35 -1.18 23.36
C GLY A 184 -17.11 -0.67 24.09
N GLU A 185 -16.09 -1.51 24.27
CA GLU A 185 -14.83 -1.10 24.91
C GLU A 185 -13.97 -0.19 24.03
N LEU A 186 -14.32 -0.06 22.76
CA LEU A 186 -13.61 0.80 21.80
C LEU A 186 -14.15 2.23 21.75
N GLU A 187 -15.31 2.52 22.37
CA GLU A 187 -15.98 3.84 22.28
C GLU A 187 -15.07 5.00 22.76
N ASP A 188 -14.32 4.77 23.84
CA ASP A 188 -13.48 5.81 24.48
C ASP A 188 -12.00 5.76 24.02
N MET A 189 -11.67 4.94 23.02
CA MET A 189 -10.28 4.82 22.54
C MET A 189 -9.84 6.08 21.79
N THR A 190 -8.69 6.60 22.19
CA THR A 190 -8.10 7.82 21.64
C THR A 190 -7.16 7.55 20.46
N ALA A 191 -6.81 8.59 19.72
CA ALA A 191 -5.79 8.52 18.69
C ALA A 191 -4.43 8.03 19.25
N ALA A 192 -4.08 8.46 20.46
CA ALA A 192 -2.84 8.03 21.13
C ALA A 192 -2.83 6.51 21.41
N ASP A 193 -3.99 5.93 21.74
CA ASP A 193 -4.12 4.49 21.98
C ASP A 193 -4.06 3.71 20.65
N ALA A 194 -4.73 4.20 19.62
CA ALA A 194 -4.73 3.59 18.29
C ALA A 194 -3.34 3.59 17.62
N LEU A 195 -2.49 4.57 17.94
CA LEU A 195 -1.14 4.68 17.38
C LEU A 195 -0.11 3.73 18.03
N ARG A 196 -0.47 2.96 19.06
CA ARG A 196 0.42 2.00 19.74
C ARG A 196 0.39 0.63 19.08
N HIS A 197 0.88 0.55 17.82
CA HIS A 197 0.93 -0.74 17.12
C HIS A 197 1.94 -1.70 17.77
N PRO A 198 1.60 -3.02 17.95
CA PRO A 198 2.46 -3.94 18.72
C PRO A 198 3.78 -4.30 18.01
N ASN A 199 3.81 -4.38 16.67
CA ASN A 199 4.94 -4.95 15.93
C ASN A 199 5.56 -4.00 14.90
N TRP A 200 4.79 -3.04 14.36
CA TRP A 200 5.22 -2.21 13.24
C TRP A 200 5.29 -0.73 13.61
N HIS A 201 6.34 -0.06 13.12
CA HIS A 201 6.42 1.40 13.16
C HIS A 201 5.98 1.99 11.82
N MET A 202 4.74 2.44 11.76
CA MET A 202 4.08 2.89 10.53
C MET A 202 3.65 4.35 10.64
N GLY A 203 3.22 4.92 9.51
CA GLY A 203 2.58 6.23 9.49
C GLY A 203 1.24 6.25 10.23
N PRO A 204 0.77 7.42 10.71
CA PRO A 204 -0.43 7.51 11.54
C PRO A 204 -1.69 6.93 10.89
N LYS A 205 -1.93 7.21 9.60
CA LYS A 205 -3.12 6.72 8.86
C LYS A 205 -3.19 5.20 8.87
N ILE A 206 -2.15 4.52 8.40
CA ILE A 206 -2.13 3.05 8.30
C ILE A 206 -2.15 2.39 9.68
N THR A 207 -1.63 3.04 10.73
CA THR A 207 -1.69 2.53 12.10
C THR A 207 -3.13 2.55 12.63
N VAL A 208 -3.91 3.60 12.36
CA VAL A 208 -5.35 3.64 12.67
C VAL A 208 -6.12 2.62 11.82
N ASP A 209 -5.79 2.47 10.54
CA ASP A 209 -6.39 1.43 9.69
C ASP A 209 -6.11 0.01 10.21
N SER A 210 -4.92 -0.22 10.79
CA SER A 210 -4.61 -1.49 11.47
C SER A 210 -5.47 -1.66 12.73
N ALA A 211 -5.67 -0.60 13.51
CA ALA A 211 -6.48 -0.61 14.72
C ALA A 211 -7.95 -0.91 14.43
N THR A 212 -8.50 -0.45 13.31
CA THR A 212 -9.88 -0.68 12.87
C THR A 212 -10.07 -1.96 12.04
N LEU A 213 -9.00 -2.67 11.70
CA LEU A 213 -8.92 -3.72 10.67
C LEU A 213 -9.28 -3.25 9.25
N MET A 214 -9.43 -1.95 9.00
CA MET A 214 -9.60 -1.42 7.65
C MET A 214 -8.38 -1.72 6.77
N ASN A 215 -7.16 -1.64 7.32
CA ASN A 215 -5.96 -1.99 6.55
C ASN A 215 -6.08 -3.40 5.93
N LYS A 216 -6.53 -4.38 6.74
CA LYS A 216 -6.73 -5.74 6.25
C LYS A 216 -7.90 -5.83 5.26
N GLY A 217 -8.92 -5.02 5.43
CA GLY A 217 -10.01 -4.88 4.45
C GLY A 217 -9.52 -4.37 3.09
N LEU A 218 -8.70 -3.32 3.09
CA LEU A 218 -8.08 -2.78 1.86
C LEU A 218 -7.16 -3.80 1.20
N GLU A 219 -6.42 -4.56 1.98
CA GLU A 219 -5.54 -5.62 1.50
C GLU A 219 -6.30 -6.80 0.89
N ILE A 220 -7.49 -7.14 1.38
CA ILE A 220 -8.38 -8.13 0.74
C ILE A 220 -8.75 -7.67 -0.66
N ILE A 221 -9.13 -6.38 -0.81
CA ILE A 221 -9.48 -5.81 -2.12
C ILE A 221 -8.25 -5.83 -3.05
N GLU A 222 -7.09 -5.42 -2.56
CA GLU A 222 -5.84 -5.44 -3.33
C GLU A 222 -5.49 -6.85 -3.79
N ALA A 223 -5.52 -7.86 -2.91
CA ALA A 223 -5.24 -9.26 -3.25
C ALA A 223 -6.21 -9.81 -4.30
N MET A 224 -7.51 -9.52 -4.13
CA MET A 224 -8.55 -9.91 -5.08
C MET A 224 -8.22 -9.38 -6.49
N ARG A 225 -7.78 -8.13 -6.61
CA ARG A 225 -7.41 -7.51 -7.89
C ARG A 225 -6.09 -8.06 -8.44
N LEU A 226 -5.06 -8.07 -7.61
CA LEU A 226 -3.69 -8.47 -8.01
C LEU A 226 -3.62 -9.93 -8.46
N TYR A 227 -4.35 -10.83 -7.77
CA TYR A 227 -4.33 -12.27 -8.06
C TYR A 227 -5.54 -12.75 -8.86
N ARG A 228 -6.46 -11.86 -9.24
CA ARG A 228 -7.70 -12.15 -9.99
C ARG A 228 -8.52 -13.25 -9.32
N LEU A 229 -8.70 -13.15 -8.02
CA LEU A 229 -9.52 -14.07 -7.22
C LEU A 229 -10.80 -13.40 -6.74
N PRO A 230 -11.91 -14.15 -6.60
CA PRO A 230 -13.12 -13.61 -5.99
C PRO A 230 -12.90 -13.34 -4.49
N VAL A 231 -13.64 -12.40 -3.93
CA VAL A 231 -13.47 -11.92 -2.55
C VAL A 231 -13.61 -13.05 -1.51
N GLU A 232 -14.44 -14.06 -1.80
CA GLU A 232 -14.67 -15.24 -0.95
C GLU A 232 -13.43 -16.11 -0.79
N GLN A 233 -12.51 -16.05 -1.76
CA GLN A 233 -11.25 -16.79 -1.72
C GLN A 233 -10.11 -16.02 -1.03
N VAL A 234 -10.35 -14.80 -0.55
CA VAL A 234 -9.37 -14.00 0.20
C VAL A 234 -9.87 -13.80 1.62
N GLN A 235 -9.20 -14.41 2.59
CA GLN A 235 -9.61 -14.42 3.99
C GLN A 235 -8.55 -13.77 4.89
N ALA A 236 -9.00 -13.04 5.90
CA ALA A 236 -8.13 -12.49 6.94
C ALA A 236 -7.92 -13.51 8.06
N VAL A 237 -6.71 -13.54 8.60
CA VAL A 237 -6.31 -14.38 9.75
C VAL A 237 -5.48 -13.55 10.71
N ILE A 238 -5.84 -13.53 11.99
CA ILE A 238 -5.03 -12.87 13.02
C ILE A 238 -3.79 -13.73 13.29
N HIS A 239 -2.61 -13.10 13.21
CA HIS A 239 -1.32 -13.68 13.56
C HIS A 239 -0.50 -12.63 14.32
N ARG A 240 -0.57 -12.68 15.65
CA ARG A 240 -0.03 -11.65 16.54
C ARG A 240 1.46 -11.41 16.39
N GLN A 241 2.23 -12.44 16.05
CA GLN A 241 3.68 -12.40 15.96
C GLN A 241 4.19 -11.72 14.69
N SER A 242 3.34 -11.57 13.65
CA SER A 242 3.69 -11.00 12.33
C SER A 242 4.93 -11.64 11.67
N ILE A 243 5.17 -12.94 11.94
CA ILE A 243 6.27 -13.73 11.36
C ILE A 243 5.83 -14.41 10.07
N VAL A 244 4.63 -14.99 10.06
CA VAL A 244 3.99 -15.48 8.83
C VAL A 244 3.31 -14.29 8.17
N HIS A 245 3.81 -13.89 7.00
CA HIS A 245 3.29 -12.71 6.31
C HIS A 245 2.02 -12.99 5.51
N SER A 246 1.86 -14.17 4.93
CA SER A 246 0.58 -14.70 4.40
C SER A 246 0.75 -16.15 3.94
N LEU A 247 -0.37 -16.81 3.59
CA LEU A 247 -0.39 -18.18 3.15
C LEU A 247 -1.29 -18.34 1.91
N VAL A 248 -0.95 -19.31 1.08
CA VAL A 248 -1.78 -19.79 -0.04
C VAL A 248 -2.17 -21.24 0.22
N GLU A 249 -3.46 -21.51 0.26
CA GLU A 249 -4.02 -22.88 0.33
C GLU A 249 -4.38 -23.35 -1.08
N PHE A 250 -3.84 -24.47 -1.46
CA PHE A 250 -4.11 -25.11 -2.75
C PHE A 250 -5.25 -26.13 -2.65
N ARG A 251 -5.80 -26.55 -3.79
CA ARG A 251 -6.94 -27.49 -3.83
C ARG A 251 -6.62 -28.88 -3.33
N ASP A 252 -5.36 -29.29 -3.37
CA ASP A 252 -4.87 -30.55 -2.81
C ASP A 252 -4.72 -30.51 -1.27
N GLY A 253 -4.98 -29.36 -0.63
CA GLY A 253 -4.87 -29.14 0.81
C GLY A 253 -3.49 -28.67 1.25
N ALA A 254 -2.52 -28.48 0.34
CA ALA A 254 -1.23 -27.93 0.71
C ALA A 254 -1.35 -26.44 1.08
N LEU A 255 -0.63 -26.03 2.14
CA LEU A 255 -0.49 -24.63 2.56
C LEU A 255 0.97 -24.21 2.34
N LEU A 256 1.18 -23.19 1.52
CA LEU A 256 2.47 -22.52 1.39
C LEU A 256 2.42 -21.18 2.12
N ALA A 257 3.47 -20.87 2.87
CA ALA A 257 3.60 -19.63 3.62
C ALA A 257 4.97 -19.00 3.40
N GLN A 258 5.02 -17.68 3.35
CA GLN A 258 6.29 -16.96 3.42
C GLN A 258 6.44 -16.42 4.84
N LEU A 259 7.59 -16.68 5.44
CA LEU A 259 7.96 -16.25 6.77
C LEU A 259 9.17 -15.30 6.70
N GLY A 260 9.21 -14.35 7.63
CA GLY A 260 10.32 -13.41 7.76
C GLY A 260 10.20 -12.57 9.03
N THR A 261 11.25 -11.83 9.33
CA THR A 261 11.17 -10.77 10.34
C THR A 261 10.23 -9.67 9.87
N PRO A 262 9.49 -8.96 10.77
CA PRO A 262 8.61 -7.87 10.40
C PRO A 262 9.41 -6.62 9.97
N ASP A 263 9.97 -6.66 8.76
CA ASP A 263 10.76 -5.59 8.15
C ASP A 263 10.36 -5.42 6.68
N MET A 264 10.03 -4.18 6.29
CA MET A 264 9.65 -3.86 4.92
C MET A 264 10.80 -3.92 3.91
N LYS A 265 12.07 -3.94 4.36
CA LYS A 265 13.21 -4.12 3.46
C LYS A 265 13.18 -5.44 2.71
N LEU A 266 12.65 -6.51 3.34
CA LEU A 266 12.53 -7.82 2.70
C LEU A 266 11.65 -7.76 1.45
N PRO A 267 10.36 -7.35 1.50
CA PRO A 267 9.52 -7.25 0.31
C PRO A 267 10.00 -6.18 -0.68
N ILE A 268 10.55 -5.05 -0.22
CA ILE A 268 11.15 -4.03 -1.07
C ILE A 268 12.31 -4.63 -1.87
N ARG A 269 13.25 -5.30 -1.21
CA ARG A 269 14.39 -5.95 -1.83
C ARG A 269 13.93 -6.97 -2.88
N TYR A 270 12.97 -7.82 -2.53
CA TYR A 270 12.45 -8.80 -3.47
C TYR A 270 11.78 -8.15 -4.69
N ALA A 271 10.98 -7.10 -4.50
CA ALA A 271 10.36 -6.39 -5.62
C ALA A 271 11.39 -5.76 -6.58
N MET A 272 12.52 -5.28 -6.06
CA MET A 272 13.59 -4.69 -6.85
C MET A 272 14.50 -5.73 -7.53
N THR A 273 14.62 -6.94 -6.99
CA THR A 273 15.50 -7.98 -7.51
C THR A 273 14.78 -9.08 -8.28
N TYR A 274 13.44 -9.14 -8.20
CA TYR A 274 12.63 -10.16 -8.86
C TYR A 274 13.01 -10.31 -10.37
N PRO A 275 13.13 -11.54 -10.90
CA PRO A 275 12.77 -12.82 -10.29
C PRO A 275 13.84 -13.45 -9.38
N HIS A 276 14.96 -12.80 -9.15
CA HIS A 276 16.04 -13.28 -8.34
C HIS A 276 15.92 -12.86 -6.87
N ARG A 277 16.71 -13.50 -6.01
CA ARG A 277 16.87 -13.10 -4.60
C ARG A 277 18.28 -12.58 -4.39
N ALA A 278 18.42 -11.39 -3.83
CA ALA A 278 19.70 -10.85 -3.41
C ALA A 278 19.96 -11.13 -1.93
N GLU A 279 21.23 -11.16 -1.57
CA GLU A 279 21.64 -11.22 -0.16
C GLU A 279 21.10 -10.01 0.61
N SER A 280 20.78 -10.22 1.88
CA SER A 280 20.40 -9.18 2.82
C SER A 280 21.45 -9.06 3.90
N PRO A 281 21.86 -7.84 4.28
CA PRO A 281 22.70 -7.62 5.45
C PRO A 281 21.93 -7.81 6.77
N ASP A 282 20.59 -7.84 6.71
CA ASP A 282 19.72 -7.97 7.87
C ASP A 282 19.74 -9.41 8.40
N ALA A 283 19.59 -9.59 9.71
CA ALA A 283 19.57 -10.90 10.35
C ALA A 283 18.35 -11.72 9.87
N PRO A 284 18.55 -12.98 9.42
CA PRO A 284 17.43 -13.81 9.01
C PRO A 284 16.56 -14.22 10.20
N LEU A 285 15.32 -14.59 9.93
CA LEU A 285 14.42 -15.20 10.91
C LEU A 285 15.02 -16.52 11.39
N ASP A 286 15.16 -16.68 12.71
CA ASP A 286 15.51 -17.95 13.34
C ASP A 286 14.27 -18.62 13.93
N LEU A 287 13.83 -19.73 13.29
CA LEU A 287 12.67 -20.50 13.72
C LEU A 287 12.85 -21.17 15.08
N LEU A 288 14.08 -21.38 15.54
CA LEU A 288 14.35 -22.03 16.84
C LEU A 288 14.12 -21.05 18.01
N THR A 289 14.13 -19.74 17.74
CA THR A 289 13.99 -18.71 18.76
C THR A 289 12.73 -17.87 18.64
N CYS A 290 11.97 -18.01 17.53
CA CYS A 290 10.78 -17.18 17.25
C CYS A 290 9.56 -17.48 18.15
N GLY A 291 9.59 -18.59 18.91
CA GLY A 291 8.49 -18.97 19.80
C GLY A 291 7.31 -19.61 19.05
N ALA A 292 6.14 -19.62 19.70
CA ALA A 292 4.92 -20.19 19.12
C ALA A 292 4.29 -19.27 18.09
N LEU A 293 3.85 -19.83 16.98
CA LEU A 293 3.06 -19.14 15.95
C LEU A 293 1.59 -19.43 16.19
N THR A 294 0.79 -18.39 16.44
CA THR A 294 -0.64 -18.51 16.76
C THR A 294 -1.50 -17.88 15.67
N PHE A 295 -2.68 -18.45 15.46
CA PHE A 295 -3.61 -18.00 14.44
C PHE A 295 -5.03 -17.97 15.00
N ASP A 296 -5.75 -16.85 14.80
CA ASP A 296 -7.11 -16.63 15.27
C ASP A 296 -7.99 -16.07 14.16
N ARG A 297 -9.29 -16.08 14.39
CA ARG A 297 -10.26 -15.43 13.50
C ARG A 297 -10.36 -13.95 13.83
N PRO A 298 -10.47 -13.05 12.83
CA PRO A 298 -10.82 -11.65 13.09
C PRO A 298 -12.25 -11.55 13.63
N ASP A 299 -12.47 -10.61 14.55
CA ASP A 299 -13.78 -10.26 15.07
C ASP A 299 -14.40 -9.14 14.23
N GLU A 300 -15.27 -9.50 13.27
CA GLU A 300 -15.90 -8.52 12.37
C GLU A 300 -17.06 -7.76 13.05
N GLU A 301 -17.54 -8.20 14.22
CA GLU A 301 -18.53 -7.48 15.01
C GLU A 301 -17.87 -6.35 15.80
N ALA A 302 -16.73 -6.64 16.44
CA ALA A 302 -15.94 -5.62 17.13
C ALA A 302 -15.26 -4.64 16.16
N PHE A 303 -14.86 -5.10 14.95
CA PHE A 303 -14.15 -4.31 13.95
C PHE A 303 -14.88 -4.29 12.60
N PRO A 304 -15.98 -3.51 12.47
CA PRO A 304 -16.87 -3.55 11.29
C PRO A 304 -16.19 -3.13 9.98
N CYS A 305 -15.07 -2.38 10.03
CA CYS A 305 -14.37 -1.94 8.84
C CYS A 305 -13.91 -3.10 7.93
N LEU A 306 -13.59 -4.26 8.50
CA LEU A 306 -13.23 -5.45 7.73
C LEU A 306 -14.42 -5.96 6.90
N ARG A 307 -15.61 -6.06 7.53
CA ARG A 307 -16.86 -6.43 6.86
C ARG A 307 -17.23 -5.44 5.76
N LEU A 308 -17.20 -4.14 6.06
CA LEU A 308 -17.51 -3.07 5.09
C LEU A 308 -16.61 -3.13 3.86
N ALA A 309 -15.32 -3.42 4.03
CA ALA A 309 -14.41 -3.57 2.90
C ALA A 309 -14.74 -4.78 2.03
N ARG A 310 -15.13 -5.91 2.63
CA ARG A 310 -15.57 -7.11 1.89
C ARG A 310 -16.87 -6.87 1.14
N GLU A 311 -17.82 -6.16 1.74
CA GLU A 311 -19.08 -5.77 1.11
C GLU A 311 -18.83 -4.84 -0.09
N ALA A 312 -17.98 -3.80 0.08
CA ALA A 312 -17.61 -2.91 -1.02
C ALA A 312 -16.91 -3.66 -2.18
N ALA A 313 -16.04 -4.64 -1.84
CA ALA A 313 -15.39 -5.49 -2.83
C ALA A 313 -16.39 -6.34 -3.62
N ALA A 314 -17.39 -6.90 -2.95
CA ALA A 314 -18.45 -7.70 -3.58
C ALA A 314 -19.38 -6.86 -4.47
N VAL A 315 -19.68 -5.61 -4.08
CA VAL A 315 -20.46 -4.67 -4.89
C VAL A 315 -19.70 -4.26 -6.16
N GLY A 316 -18.41 -4.00 -6.05
CA GLY A 316 -17.59 -3.57 -7.20
C GLY A 316 -17.82 -2.13 -7.64
N GLY A 317 -17.51 -1.82 -8.90
CA GLY A 317 -17.64 -0.47 -9.44
C GLY A 317 -16.88 0.57 -8.60
N THR A 318 -17.50 1.72 -8.32
CA THR A 318 -16.91 2.79 -7.50
C THR A 318 -17.00 2.53 -5.99
N ALA A 319 -17.61 1.43 -5.51
CA ALA A 319 -17.82 1.17 -4.09
C ALA A 319 -16.49 1.16 -3.29
N CYS A 320 -15.43 0.56 -3.84
CA CYS A 320 -14.12 0.54 -3.18
C CYS A 320 -13.45 1.93 -3.12
N ALA A 321 -13.68 2.80 -4.11
CA ALA A 321 -13.21 4.19 -4.09
C ALA A 321 -13.98 5.02 -3.04
N ILE A 322 -15.29 4.79 -2.91
CA ILE A 322 -16.13 5.39 -1.88
C ILE A 322 -15.63 4.97 -0.49
N LEU A 323 -15.42 3.66 -0.28
CA LEU A 323 -14.86 3.11 0.97
C LEU A 323 -13.55 3.81 1.34
N ASN A 324 -12.61 3.87 0.38
CA ASN A 324 -11.29 4.48 0.60
C ASN A 324 -11.39 5.96 0.97
N GLY A 325 -12.11 6.75 0.16
CA GLY A 325 -12.28 8.19 0.40
C GLY A 325 -12.93 8.49 1.73
N ALA A 326 -14.00 7.76 2.09
CA ALA A 326 -14.68 7.90 3.37
C ALA A 326 -13.77 7.53 4.54
N ASN A 327 -13.04 6.41 4.44
CA ASN A 327 -12.11 5.99 5.49
C ASN A 327 -10.99 6.99 5.70
N GLU A 328 -10.35 7.49 4.66
CA GLU A 328 -9.26 8.47 4.80
C GLU A 328 -9.74 9.77 5.46
N ALA A 329 -10.94 10.26 5.12
CA ALA A 329 -11.52 11.44 5.76
C ALA A 329 -11.85 11.17 7.24
N ALA A 330 -12.49 10.03 7.54
CA ALA A 330 -12.85 9.66 8.91
C ALA A 330 -11.61 9.48 9.81
N VAL A 331 -10.58 8.80 9.32
CA VAL A 331 -9.30 8.63 10.03
C VAL A 331 -8.62 9.99 10.23
N GLY A 332 -8.67 10.89 9.24
CA GLY A 332 -8.14 12.24 9.37
C GLY A 332 -8.83 13.05 10.48
N LEU A 333 -10.16 12.95 10.60
CA LEU A 333 -10.93 13.58 11.68
C LEU A 333 -10.62 12.96 13.04
N PHE A 334 -10.50 11.64 13.11
CA PHE A 334 -10.14 10.93 14.34
C PHE A 334 -8.75 11.35 14.86
N LEU A 335 -7.76 11.42 13.98
CA LEU A 335 -6.39 11.87 14.34
C LEU A 335 -6.35 13.33 14.81
N GLN A 336 -7.33 14.16 14.41
CA GLN A 336 -7.50 15.54 14.88
C GLN A 336 -8.34 15.64 16.17
N GLY A 337 -8.81 14.52 16.72
CA GLY A 337 -9.69 14.49 17.89
C GLY A 337 -11.12 15.02 17.64
N LYS A 338 -11.54 15.07 16.36
CA LYS A 338 -12.89 15.54 15.96
C LYS A 338 -13.90 14.42 15.77
N LEU A 339 -13.47 13.17 15.86
CA LEU A 339 -14.28 11.98 15.67
C LEU A 339 -13.87 10.91 16.68
N GLY A 340 -14.82 10.14 17.21
CA GLY A 340 -14.56 8.98 18.05
C GLY A 340 -14.08 7.77 17.24
N PHE A 341 -13.45 6.79 17.90
CA PHE A 341 -12.93 5.61 17.21
C PHE A 341 -14.04 4.82 16.51
N ASN A 342 -15.14 4.54 17.21
CA ASN A 342 -16.30 3.81 16.66
C ASN A 342 -17.09 4.61 15.62
N ASP A 343 -16.87 5.90 15.51
CA ASP A 343 -17.49 6.70 14.44
C ASP A 343 -16.82 6.49 13.09
N ILE A 344 -15.55 6.02 13.05
CA ILE A 344 -14.86 5.71 11.78
C ILE A 344 -15.71 4.72 10.96
N PRO A 345 -16.01 3.49 11.43
CA PRO A 345 -16.84 2.56 10.65
C PRO A 345 -18.25 3.10 10.38
N ARG A 346 -18.87 3.81 11.33
CA ARG A 346 -20.20 4.42 11.14
C ARG A 346 -20.24 5.43 9.98
N ARG A 347 -19.18 6.26 9.83
CA ARG A 347 -19.07 7.22 8.72
C ARG A 347 -18.83 6.54 7.39
N VAL A 348 -17.98 5.50 7.36
CA VAL A 348 -17.72 4.71 6.16
C VAL A 348 -19.01 4.00 5.70
N GLU A 349 -19.71 3.32 6.60
CA GLU A 349 -20.96 2.62 6.30
C GLU A 349 -22.01 3.57 5.75
N ARG A 350 -22.19 4.74 6.37
CA ARG A 350 -23.11 5.78 5.88
C ARG A 350 -22.75 6.28 4.47
N ALA A 351 -21.47 6.42 4.17
CA ALA A 351 -21.04 6.82 2.83
C ALA A 351 -21.39 5.75 1.79
N LEU A 352 -21.13 4.48 2.10
CA LEU A 352 -21.47 3.35 1.22
C LEU A 352 -22.99 3.20 0.99
N GLU A 353 -23.82 3.45 2.03
CA GLU A 353 -25.27 3.39 1.91
C GLU A 353 -25.89 4.53 1.09
N ARG A 354 -25.30 5.74 1.15
CA ARG A 354 -25.91 6.96 0.58
C ARG A 354 -25.42 7.32 -0.79
N MET A 355 -24.21 6.87 -1.16
CA MET A 355 -23.62 7.23 -2.43
C MET A 355 -23.97 6.20 -3.49
N GLU A 356 -24.33 6.69 -4.67
CA GLU A 356 -24.61 5.84 -5.81
C GLU A 356 -23.32 5.20 -6.35
N VAL A 357 -23.37 3.90 -6.57
CA VAL A 357 -22.26 3.13 -7.15
C VAL A 357 -22.37 3.12 -8.67
N GLN A 358 -21.34 3.60 -9.33
CA GLN A 358 -21.22 3.54 -10.77
C GLN A 358 -20.48 2.26 -11.17
N TYR A 359 -21.11 1.44 -12.01
CA TYR A 359 -20.53 0.23 -12.56
C TYR A 359 -19.73 0.54 -13.84
N GLN A 360 -18.63 -0.18 -14.06
CA GLN A 360 -17.68 0.06 -15.16
C GLN A 360 -17.18 1.52 -15.23
N PRO A 361 -16.68 2.06 -14.10
CA PRO A 361 -16.32 3.47 -14.02
C PRO A 361 -15.06 3.77 -14.84
N SER A 362 -15.00 4.98 -15.40
CA SER A 362 -13.74 5.55 -15.90
C SER A 362 -12.83 5.97 -14.76
N LEU A 363 -11.57 6.26 -15.07
CA LEU A 363 -10.63 6.82 -14.08
C LEU A 363 -11.17 8.13 -13.45
N ALA A 364 -11.85 8.98 -14.26
CA ALA A 364 -12.42 10.22 -13.76
C ALA A 364 -13.56 9.96 -12.75
N ASP A 365 -14.40 8.97 -13.02
CA ASP A 365 -15.50 8.58 -12.13
C ASP A 365 -14.98 8.03 -10.79
N ILE A 366 -13.92 7.21 -10.82
CA ILE A 366 -13.26 6.67 -9.62
C ILE A 366 -12.70 7.80 -8.76
N LEU A 367 -11.97 8.73 -9.37
CA LEU A 367 -11.38 9.86 -8.65
C LEU A 367 -12.44 10.82 -8.10
N GLU A 368 -13.56 11.00 -8.82
CA GLU A 368 -14.67 11.81 -8.32
C GLU A 368 -15.41 11.11 -7.18
N ALA A 369 -15.64 9.79 -7.26
CA ALA A 369 -16.26 9.02 -6.19
C ALA A 369 -15.42 9.08 -4.89
N ASP A 370 -14.09 8.94 -4.96
CA ASP A 370 -13.18 9.10 -3.82
C ASP A 370 -13.28 10.52 -3.23
N ARG A 371 -13.25 11.56 -4.07
CA ARG A 371 -13.39 12.95 -3.61
C ARG A 371 -14.75 13.24 -2.99
N ALA A 372 -15.83 12.75 -3.61
CA ALA A 372 -17.18 12.94 -3.11
C ALA A 372 -17.39 12.23 -1.75
N ALA A 373 -16.85 11.03 -1.60
CA ALA A 373 -16.88 10.30 -0.33
C ALA A 373 -16.15 11.04 0.79
N ARG A 374 -14.99 11.64 0.51
CA ARG A 374 -14.28 12.52 1.47
C ARG A 374 -15.14 13.68 1.92
N ARG A 375 -15.80 14.37 0.98
CA ARG A 375 -16.70 15.49 1.32
C ARG A 375 -17.91 15.07 2.12
N ALA A 376 -18.45 13.87 1.88
CA ALA A 376 -19.62 13.35 2.58
C ALA A 376 -19.35 12.99 4.06
N VAL A 377 -18.11 12.76 4.42
CA VAL A 377 -17.66 12.47 5.80
C VAL A 377 -17.37 13.74 6.59
N LEU A 378 -16.86 14.79 5.93
CA LEU A 378 -16.52 16.08 6.54
C LEU A 378 -17.76 16.88 6.93
#